data_9c67303ec5f4e7fa5e85ac1c7b6cc92f
#
_entry.id   9c67303ec5f4e7fa5e85ac1c7b6cc92f
#
_cell.length_a   1.000
_cell.length_b   1.000
_cell.length_c   1.000
_cell.angle_alpha   90.00
_cell.angle_beta   90.00
_cell.angle_gamma   90.00
#
_symmetry.space_group_name_H-M   'P 1'
#
loop_
_entity.id
_entity.type
_entity.pdbx_description
1 polymer ?
#
loop_
_entity_poly.entity_id
_entity_poly.type
_entity_poly.pdbx_seq_one_letter_code
_entity_poly.pdbx_strand_id
1 'polypeptide(L)'
;RDRVDVAHAAQHRPESDPRRNNRLEVVHLNELKGGIAATAHLLTFDSVQGRWREEIEVEGDSTIRIGKRSVSFSSHAAPGDIPWGDLGVDVVLECTGKFLTPETIQGHFDRGAKRVIVAAPVKVGNVLNIVVGINEHLYDPAQHKIVTAASCTTNCLAPVVKVIHENIGIRHGQITTIHDPTNTNLVVDAPHKDLRRARS
;
A
#
# COMPACT_ATOMS: atom_id res chain seq x y z
N ARG A 1 -6.84 -3.41 -4.68
CA ARG A 1 -7.61 -3.17 -3.43
C ARG A 1 -6.81 -2.31 -2.46
N ASP A 2 -5.49 -2.50 -2.38
CA ASP A 2 -4.64 -1.86 -1.36
C ASP A 2 -4.37 -0.35 -1.57
N ARG A 3 -4.57 0.18 -2.78
CA ARG A 3 -4.27 1.58 -3.12
C ARG A 3 -5.33 2.57 -2.66
N VAL A 4 -6.58 2.15 -2.75
CA VAL A 4 -7.74 2.93 -2.28
C VAL A 4 -7.82 2.87 -0.77
N ASP A 5 -7.43 1.72 -0.17
CA ASP A 5 -7.51 1.47 1.26
C ASP A 5 -6.61 2.41 2.08
N VAL A 6 -5.43 2.80 1.57
CA VAL A 6 -4.54 3.73 2.29
C VAL A 6 -5.15 5.11 2.40
N ALA A 7 -5.73 5.62 1.32
CA ALA A 7 -6.41 6.91 1.32
C ALA A 7 -7.70 6.86 2.17
N HIS A 8 -8.47 5.78 2.08
CA HIS A 8 -9.69 5.56 2.86
C HIS A 8 -9.43 5.40 4.36
N ALA A 9 -8.47 4.57 4.76
CA ALA A 9 -8.14 4.35 6.17
C ALA A 9 -7.68 5.64 6.88
N ALA A 10 -7.01 6.54 6.16
CA ALA A 10 -6.60 7.83 6.70
C ALA A 10 -7.79 8.75 7.03
N GLN A 11 -8.93 8.57 6.36
CA GLN A 11 -10.12 9.45 6.51
C GLN A 11 -11.15 8.96 7.52
N HIS A 12 -11.24 7.65 7.76
CA HIS A 12 -12.20 7.12 8.73
C HIS A 12 -11.77 7.33 10.19
N ARG A 13 -10.57 7.89 10.42
CA ARG A 13 -10.18 8.30 11.77
C ARG A 13 -10.87 9.61 12.14
N PRO A 14 -11.49 9.70 13.33
CA PRO A 14 -12.10 10.94 13.80
C PRO A 14 -11.06 12.07 13.85
N GLU A 15 -11.50 13.31 13.69
CA GLU A 15 -10.61 14.49 13.72
C GLU A 15 -9.81 14.59 15.03
N SER A 16 -10.36 14.07 16.10
CA SER A 16 -9.73 14.01 17.43
C SER A 16 -8.67 12.90 17.57
N ASP A 17 -8.51 11.99 16.58
CA ASP A 17 -7.48 10.94 16.66
C ASP A 17 -6.10 11.57 16.47
N PRO A 18 -5.21 11.51 17.49
CA PRO A 18 -3.86 12.08 17.41
C PRO A 18 -2.98 11.42 16.34
N ARG A 19 -3.39 10.24 15.84
CA ARG A 19 -2.71 9.53 14.74
C ARG A 19 -3.14 10.04 13.37
N ARG A 20 -4.16 10.90 13.27
CA ARG A 20 -4.54 11.56 12.03
C ARG A 20 -3.45 12.54 11.65
N ASN A 21 -2.63 12.17 10.70
CA ASN A 21 -1.51 12.98 10.26
C ASN A 21 -1.95 13.97 9.16
N ASN A 22 -2.27 15.20 9.55
CA ASN A 22 -2.60 16.28 8.61
C ASN A 22 -1.38 16.80 7.81
N ARG A 23 -0.20 16.19 7.98
CA ARG A 23 1.03 16.57 7.29
C ARG A 23 1.25 15.78 6.00
N LEU A 24 0.44 14.72 5.76
CA LEU A 24 0.53 13.94 4.53
C LEU A 24 -0.52 14.43 3.55
N GLU A 25 -0.06 14.73 2.35
CA GLU A 25 -0.90 15.14 1.23
C GLU A 25 -0.75 14.13 0.09
N VAL A 26 -1.87 13.63 -0.43
CA VAL A 26 -1.89 12.83 -1.64
C VAL A 26 -1.96 13.79 -2.82
N VAL A 27 -0.90 13.87 -3.60
CA VAL A 27 -0.77 14.81 -4.73
C VAL A 27 -0.96 14.13 -6.08
N HIS A 28 -0.75 12.81 -6.15
CA HIS A 28 -0.84 12.04 -7.38
C HIS A 28 -1.34 10.62 -7.15
N LEU A 29 -2.14 10.13 -8.10
CA LEU A 29 -2.58 8.73 -8.19
C LEU A 29 -2.20 8.20 -9.57
N ASN A 30 -1.56 7.02 -9.61
CA ASN A 30 -1.33 6.30 -10.84
C ASN A 30 -2.03 4.95 -10.80
N GLU A 31 -2.99 4.72 -11.70
CA GLU A 31 -3.72 3.46 -11.81
C GLU A 31 -3.83 3.01 -13.26
N LEU A 32 -3.29 1.84 -13.55
CA LEU A 32 -3.24 1.32 -14.91
C LEU A 32 -4.60 0.80 -15.40
N LYS A 33 -5.42 0.24 -14.51
CA LYS A 33 -6.66 -0.43 -14.88
C LYS A 33 -7.88 0.40 -14.52
N GLY A 34 -8.85 0.42 -15.44
CA GLY A 34 -10.14 1.07 -15.24
C GLY A 34 -10.16 2.57 -15.47
N GLY A 35 -9.01 3.24 -15.56
CA GLY A 35 -8.92 4.67 -15.80
C GLY A 35 -9.42 5.53 -14.65
N ILE A 36 -9.48 6.84 -14.88
CA ILE A 36 -9.78 7.85 -13.86
C ILE A 36 -11.19 7.71 -13.27
N ALA A 37 -12.19 7.40 -14.10
CA ALA A 37 -13.57 7.27 -13.65
C ALA A 37 -13.77 6.07 -12.71
N ALA A 38 -13.15 4.91 -13.02
CA ALA A 38 -13.20 3.77 -12.14
C ALA A 38 -12.42 4.02 -10.85
N THR A 39 -11.30 4.73 -10.91
CA THR A 39 -10.53 5.13 -9.72
C THR A 39 -11.33 6.03 -8.81
N ALA A 40 -12.00 7.07 -9.35
CA ALA A 40 -12.87 7.95 -8.57
C ALA A 40 -14.05 7.19 -7.93
N HIS A 41 -14.65 6.26 -8.67
CA HIS A 41 -15.72 5.41 -8.14
C HIS A 41 -15.23 4.52 -6.99
N LEU A 42 -14.08 3.87 -7.14
CA LEU A 42 -13.49 3.02 -6.10
C LEU A 42 -12.99 3.82 -4.89
N LEU A 43 -12.60 5.08 -5.08
CA LEU A 43 -12.34 6.01 -3.98
C LEU A 43 -13.64 6.37 -3.24
N THR A 44 -14.74 6.56 -3.96
CA THR A 44 -16.03 6.92 -3.36
C THR A 44 -16.64 5.77 -2.59
N PHE A 45 -16.54 4.53 -3.10
CA PHE A 45 -17.21 3.37 -2.55
C PHE A 45 -16.22 2.24 -2.27
N ASP A 46 -16.01 1.96 -1.01
CA ASP A 46 -15.20 0.83 -0.55
C ASP A 46 -16.08 -0.22 0.15
N SER A 47 -15.86 -1.49 -0.17
CA SER A 47 -16.68 -2.60 0.37
C SER A 47 -16.46 -2.85 1.86
N VAL A 48 -15.34 -2.38 2.42
CA VAL A 48 -14.98 -2.57 3.83
C VAL A 48 -15.16 -1.28 4.61
N GLN A 49 -14.64 -0.16 4.08
CA GLN A 49 -14.65 1.14 4.74
C GLN A 49 -15.94 1.93 4.51
N GLY A 50 -16.73 1.53 3.50
CA GLY A 50 -17.95 2.20 3.12
C GLY A 50 -17.72 3.40 2.20
N ARG A 51 -18.68 4.33 2.18
CA ARG A 51 -18.61 5.52 1.33
C ARG A 51 -17.68 6.57 1.93
N TRP A 52 -16.84 7.17 1.07
CA TRP A 52 -16.03 8.32 1.45
C TRP A 52 -16.91 9.55 1.74
N ARG A 53 -16.60 10.31 2.78
CA ARG A 53 -17.43 11.42 3.26
C ARG A 53 -17.31 12.68 2.39
N GLU A 54 -16.14 12.91 1.81
CA GLU A 54 -15.93 14.04 0.89
C GLU A 54 -16.45 13.69 -0.50
N GLU A 55 -16.89 14.69 -1.23
CA GLU A 55 -17.30 14.55 -2.62
C GLU A 55 -16.09 14.29 -3.50
N ILE A 56 -16.20 13.31 -4.39
CA ILE A 56 -15.14 12.93 -5.32
C ILE A 56 -15.66 13.12 -6.74
N GLU A 57 -14.97 13.96 -7.49
CA GLU A 57 -15.33 14.31 -8.87
C GLU A 57 -14.13 14.14 -9.80
N VAL A 58 -14.42 13.81 -11.06
CA VAL A 58 -13.42 13.74 -12.12
C VAL A 58 -13.43 15.04 -12.89
N GLU A 59 -12.27 15.68 -12.99
CA GLU A 59 -12.07 16.92 -13.76
C GLU A 59 -11.13 16.64 -14.95
N GLY A 60 -11.72 16.51 -16.13
CA GLY A 60 -11.00 16.09 -17.35
C GLY A 60 -10.47 14.66 -17.25
N ASP A 61 -9.33 14.40 -17.89
CA ASP A 61 -8.77 13.06 -18.00
C ASP A 61 -7.61 12.79 -17.02
N SER A 62 -7.21 13.80 -16.23
CA SER A 62 -5.97 13.74 -15.42
C SER A 62 -6.10 14.31 -14.02
N THR A 63 -7.29 14.65 -13.54
CA THR A 63 -7.50 15.22 -12.22
C THR A 63 -8.69 14.59 -11.51
N ILE A 64 -8.51 14.21 -10.25
CA ILE A 64 -9.57 13.81 -9.35
C ILE A 64 -9.65 14.85 -8.24
N ARG A 65 -10.82 15.50 -8.11
CA ARG A 65 -11.09 16.42 -7.01
C ARG A 65 -11.69 15.66 -5.84
N ILE A 66 -11.09 15.81 -4.66
CA ILE A 66 -11.54 15.22 -3.41
C ILE A 66 -11.84 16.37 -2.44
N GLY A 67 -13.11 16.70 -2.28
CA GLY A 67 -13.54 17.88 -1.57
C GLY A 67 -12.93 19.16 -2.17
N LYS A 68 -12.02 19.82 -1.46
CA LYS A 68 -11.32 21.04 -1.91
C LYS A 68 -9.93 20.79 -2.50
N ARG A 69 -9.48 19.53 -2.59
CA ARG A 69 -8.13 19.17 -3.03
C ARG A 69 -8.19 18.58 -4.44
N SER A 70 -7.27 18.99 -5.28
CA SER A 70 -7.06 18.40 -6.60
C SER A 70 -5.89 17.43 -6.55
N VAL A 71 -6.11 16.20 -7.00
CA VAL A 71 -5.13 15.12 -7.07
C VAL A 71 -4.91 14.80 -8.54
N SER A 72 -3.69 14.89 -9.02
CA SER A 72 -3.36 14.54 -10.40
C SER A 72 -3.46 13.03 -10.61
N PHE A 73 -3.78 12.62 -11.84
CA PHE A 73 -3.98 11.22 -12.20
C PHE A 73 -3.19 10.84 -13.45
N SER A 74 -2.64 9.62 -13.45
CA SER A 74 -2.03 9.01 -14.64
C SER A 74 -2.28 7.51 -14.70
N SER A 75 -1.97 6.91 -15.88
CA SER A 75 -2.15 5.47 -16.15
C SER A 75 -0.89 4.87 -16.77
N HIS A 76 0.24 5.02 -16.09
CA HIS A 76 1.53 4.48 -16.55
C HIS A 76 1.76 3.07 -16.02
N ALA A 77 2.33 2.20 -16.86
CA ALA A 77 2.58 0.80 -16.52
C ALA A 77 3.88 0.58 -15.75
N ALA A 78 4.88 1.42 -15.97
CA ALA A 78 6.19 1.30 -15.35
C ALA A 78 6.47 2.48 -14.40
N PRO A 79 7.18 2.25 -13.29
CA PRO A 79 7.58 3.28 -12.34
C PRO A 79 8.37 4.43 -12.98
N GLY A 80 9.20 4.09 -13.97
CA GLY A 80 10.04 5.04 -14.70
C GLY A 80 9.30 5.98 -15.65
N ASP A 81 8.01 5.78 -15.87
CA ASP A 81 7.20 6.63 -16.75
C ASP A 81 6.52 7.77 -15.99
N ILE A 82 6.53 7.73 -14.65
CA ILE A 82 5.82 8.70 -13.80
C ILE A 82 6.81 9.75 -13.32
N PRO A 83 6.59 11.04 -13.61
CA PRO A 83 7.52 12.12 -13.27
C PRO A 83 7.36 12.59 -11.81
N TRP A 84 7.69 11.75 -10.85
CA TRP A 84 7.50 12.00 -9.42
C TRP A 84 8.12 13.30 -8.93
N GLY A 85 9.32 13.64 -9.45
CA GLY A 85 10.01 14.89 -9.11
C GLY A 85 9.26 16.13 -9.56
N ASP A 86 8.74 16.12 -10.80
CA ASP A 86 7.96 17.24 -11.36
C ASP A 86 6.61 17.41 -10.63
N LEU A 87 6.08 16.32 -10.09
CA LEU A 87 4.85 16.29 -9.29
C LEU A 87 5.09 16.67 -7.82
N GLY A 88 6.34 16.91 -7.41
CA GLY A 88 6.69 17.25 -6.03
C GLY A 88 6.51 16.12 -5.03
N VAL A 89 6.56 14.87 -5.48
CA VAL A 89 6.30 13.69 -4.63
C VAL A 89 7.54 13.34 -3.81
N ASP A 90 7.42 13.37 -2.49
CA ASP A 90 8.49 12.93 -1.58
C ASP A 90 8.50 11.43 -1.37
N VAL A 91 7.31 10.82 -1.24
CA VAL A 91 7.15 9.41 -0.90
C VAL A 91 6.17 8.76 -1.86
N VAL A 92 6.57 7.65 -2.48
CA VAL A 92 5.69 6.81 -3.30
C VAL A 92 5.20 5.64 -2.46
N LEU A 93 3.88 5.40 -2.46
CA LEU A 93 3.27 4.18 -1.95
C LEU A 93 3.13 3.19 -3.12
N GLU A 94 4.01 2.18 -3.16
CA GLU A 94 3.98 1.14 -4.19
C GLU A 94 3.03 0.02 -3.78
N CYS A 95 1.81 0.05 -4.32
CA CYS A 95 0.74 -0.86 -3.97
C CYS A 95 0.36 -1.85 -5.09
N THR A 96 1.17 -1.94 -6.16
CA THR A 96 0.83 -2.78 -7.33
C THR A 96 0.98 -4.27 -7.07
N GLY A 97 1.82 -4.66 -6.10
CA GLY A 97 2.22 -6.04 -5.89
C GLY A 97 3.11 -6.61 -7.01
N LYS A 98 3.61 -5.78 -7.93
CA LYS A 98 4.46 -6.20 -9.07
C LYS A 98 5.93 -5.86 -8.87
N PHE A 99 6.23 -4.69 -8.33
CA PHE A 99 7.58 -4.19 -8.16
C PHE A 99 8.06 -4.55 -6.74
N LEU A 100 8.65 -5.74 -6.61
CA LEU A 100 8.97 -6.36 -5.32
C LEU A 100 10.48 -6.63 -5.14
N THR A 101 11.31 -5.98 -5.94
CA THR A 101 12.78 -6.02 -5.80
C THR A 101 13.35 -4.61 -5.94
N PRO A 102 14.52 -4.31 -5.34
CA PRO A 102 15.16 -3.00 -5.48
C PRO A 102 15.31 -2.56 -6.93
N GLU A 103 15.66 -3.48 -7.83
CA GLU A 103 15.87 -3.20 -9.26
C GLU A 103 14.56 -2.77 -9.94
N THR A 104 13.45 -3.44 -9.62
CA THR A 104 12.14 -3.11 -10.21
C THR A 104 11.55 -1.83 -9.63
N ILE A 105 11.96 -1.44 -8.41
CA ILE A 105 11.55 -0.21 -7.71
C ILE A 105 12.39 0.99 -8.19
N GLN A 106 13.60 0.75 -8.71
CA GLN A 106 14.57 1.80 -9.06
C GLN A 106 13.97 2.90 -9.95
N GLY A 107 13.07 2.54 -10.87
CA GLY A 107 12.40 3.50 -11.74
C GLY A 107 11.66 4.63 -11.01
N HIS A 108 11.19 4.41 -9.78
CA HIS A 108 10.62 5.49 -8.96
C HIS A 108 11.67 6.54 -8.57
N PHE A 109 12.87 6.10 -8.18
CA PHE A 109 13.98 6.99 -7.79
C PHE A 109 14.55 7.74 -8.99
N ASP A 110 14.68 7.07 -10.14
CA ASP A 110 15.17 7.66 -11.39
C ASP A 110 14.28 8.83 -11.86
N ARG A 111 13.02 8.83 -11.41
CA ARG A 111 12.03 9.87 -11.72
C ARG A 111 11.76 10.83 -10.57
N GLY A 112 12.61 10.83 -9.55
CA GLY A 112 12.65 11.86 -8.51
C GLY A 112 11.97 11.54 -7.18
N ALA A 113 11.40 10.33 -7.01
CA ALA A 113 10.92 9.91 -5.69
C ALA A 113 12.07 9.87 -4.69
N LYS A 114 11.87 10.39 -3.47
CA LYS A 114 12.89 10.35 -2.42
C LYS A 114 12.86 9.06 -1.62
N ARG A 115 11.68 8.48 -1.45
CA ARG A 115 11.43 7.23 -0.73
C ARG A 115 10.31 6.44 -1.36
N VAL A 116 10.37 5.12 -1.18
CA VAL A 116 9.30 4.21 -1.62
C VAL A 116 8.89 3.33 -0.45
N ILE A 117 7.59 3.27 -0.19
CA ILE A 117 6.99 2.35 0.77
C ILE A 117 6.21 1.30 -0.03
N VAL A 118 6.61 0.04 0.08
CA VAL A 118 5.96 -1.06 -0.63
C VAL A 118 4.90 -1.71 0.25
N ALA A 119 3.67 -1.82 -0.24
CA ALA A 119 2.54 -2.44 0.48
C ALA A 119 2.58 -3.99 0.46
N ALA A 120 3.75 -4.57 0.22
CA ALA A 120 3.98 -6.00 0.21
C ALA A 120 5.42 -6.30 0.64
N PRO A 121 5.74 -7.49 1.19
CA PRO A 121 7.10 -7.79 1.62
C PRO A 121 8.06 -7.88 0.43
N VAL A 122 9.22 -7.25 0.58
CA VAL A 122 10.38 -7.41 -0.31
C VAL A 122 11.34 -8.39 0.34
N LYS A 123 11.64 -9.48 -0.36
CA LYS A 123 12.41 -10.61 0.19
C LYS A 123 13.88 -10.61 -0.21
N VAL A 124 14.27 -9.68 -1.07
CA VAL A 124 15.63 -9.57 -1.63
C VAL A 124 16.21 -8.19 -1.35
N GLY A 125 17.54 -8.11 -1.33
CA GLY A 125 18.24 -6.88 -0.99
C GLY A 125 18.15 -6.55 0.52
N ASN A 126 18.74 -5.42 0.89
CA ASN A 126 18.69 -4.91 2.27
C ASN A 126 17.48 -3.98 2.46
N VAL A 127 16.27 -4.54 2.29
CA VAL A 127 15.02 -3.79 2.44
C VAL A 127 14.40 -4.11 3.79
N LEU A 128 14.12 -3.06 4.58
CA LEU A 128 13.51 -3.20 5.89
C LEU A 128 12.01 -3.43 5.76
N ASN A 129 11.55 -4.63 6.16
CA ASN A 129 10.13 -4.95 6.27
C ASN A 129 9.66 -4.54 7.67
N ILE A 130 8.78 -3.53 7.76
CA ILE A 130 8.36 -2.92 9.02
C ILE A 130 6.99 -3.45 9.43
N VAL A 131 6.89 -3.82 10.71
CA VAL A 131 5.62 -3.98 11.42
C VAL A 131 5.62 -2.98 12.57
N VAL A 132 4.72 -2.02 12.52
CA VAL A 132 4.61 -0.95 13.52
C VAL A 132 4.29 -1.54 14.90
N GLY A 133 5.00 -1.09 15.93
CA GLY A 133 4.95 -1.64 17.29
C GLY A 133 5.90 -2.83 17.52
N ILE A 134 6.59 -3.30 16.47
CA ILE A 134 7.51 -4.44 16.53
C ILE A 134 8.95 -4.02 16.24
N ASN A 135 9.19 -3.46 15.04
CA ASN A 135 10.57 -3.21 14.58
C ASN A 135 10.75 -1.87 13.85
N GLU A 136 9.81 -0.93 13.97
CA GLU A 136 9.94 0.41 13.38
C GLU A 136 11.14 1.18 13.91
N HIS A 137 11.61 0.87 15.11
CA HIS A 137 12.81 1.45 15.70
C HIS A 137 14.11 1.13 14.94
N LEU A 138 14.06 0.12 14.05
CA LEU A 138 15.19 -0.22 13.16
C LEU A 138 15.27 0.70 11.94
N TYR A 139 14.25 1.55 11.71
CA TYR A 139 14.25 2.44 10.57
C TYR A 139 15.29 3.55 10.72
N ASP A 140 16.21 3.60 9.77
CA ASP A 140 17.19 4.67 9.61
C ASP A 140 16.94 5.39 8.27
N PRO A 141 16.53 6.66 8.29
CA PRO A 141 16.22 7.40 7.06
C PRO A 141 17.43 7.63 6.15
N ALA A 142 18.65 7.51 6.67
CA ALA A 142 19.87 7.65 5.87
C ALA A 142 20.15 6.38 5.05
N GLN A 143 19.77 5.21 5.56
CA GLN A 143 20.05 3.90 4.96
C GLN A 143 18.84 3.33 4.21
N HIS A 144 17.62 3.51 4.76
CA HIS A 144 16.42 2.86 4.28
C HIS A 144 15.60 3.78 3.36
N LYS A 145 15.97 3.83 2.07
CA LYS A 145 15.17 4.53 1.04
C LYS A 145 13.94 3.73 0.61
N ILE A 146 14.03 2.40 0.69
CA ILE A 146 12.92 1.48 0.46
C ILE A 146 12.58 0.81 1.79
N VAL A 147 11.32 0.88 2.17
CA VAL A 147 10.76 0.12 3.30
C VAL A 147 9.48 -0.56 2.86
N THR A 148 9.03 -1.56 3.61
CA THR A 148 7.76 -2.21 3.32
C THR A 148 6.85 -2.22 4.54
N ALA A 149 5.55 -2.34 4.30
CA ALA A 149 4.56 -2.60 5.34
C ALA A 149 4.47 -4.10 5.71
N ALA A 150 5.47 -4.91 5.35
CA ALA A 150 5.49 -6.35 5.51
C ALA A 150 4.26 -7.05 4.87
N SER A 151 3.79 -8.17 5.40
CA SER A 151 2.59 -8.86 4.92
C SER A 151 1.43 -8.69 5.88
N CYS A 152 0.20 -8.83 5.39
CA CYS A 152 -1.00 -8.83 6.20
C CYS A 152 -0.94 -9.89 7.31
N THR A 153 -0.49 -11.10 6.99
CA THR A 153 -0.29 -12.19 7.97
C THR A 153 0.74 -11.83 9.02
N THR A 154 1.86 -11.21 8.64
CA THR A 154 2.88 -10.78 9.59
C THR A 154 2.37 -9.67 10.51
N ASN A 155 1.62 -8.72 9.97
CA ASN A 155 1.00 -7.64 10.77
C ASN A 155 -0.06 -8.17 11.75
N CYS A 156 -0.72 -9.27 11.43
CA CYS A 156 -1.64 -9.95 12.34
C CYS A 156 -0.88 -10.70 13.45
N LEU A 157 0.11 -11.50 13.07
CA LEU A 157 0.78 -12.45 13.96
C LEU A 157 1.80 -11.79 14.91
N ALA A 158 2.66 -10.92 14.39
CA ALA A 158 3.80 -10.42 15.12
C ALA A 158 3.43 -9.66 16.42
N PRO A 159 2.41 -8.77 16.44
CA PRO A 159 1.98 -8.13 17.68
C PRO A 159 1.49 -9.12 18.74
N VAL A 160 0.72 -10.14 18.34
CA VAL A 160 0.22 -11.17 19.25
C VAL A 160 1.37 -11.99 19.84
N VAL A 161 2.29 -12.44 19.00
CA VAL A 161 3.47 -13.18 19.42
C VAL A 161 4.33 -12.35 20.38
N LYS A 162 4.54 -11.07 20.08
CA LYS A 162 5.30 -10.15 20.93
C LYS A 162 4.70 -10.08 22.34
N VAL A 163 3.41 -9.78 22.43
CA VAL A 163 2.72 -9.66 23.73
C VAL A 163 2.81 -10.96 24.54
N ILE A 164 2.57 -12.10 23.93
CA ILE A 164 2.65 -13.40 24.62
C ILE A 164 4.08 -13.70 25.05
N HIS A 165 5.06 -13.47 24.16
CA HIS A 165 6.46 -13.77 24.45
C HIS A 165 7.02 -12.91 25.57
N GLU A 166 6.75 -11.61 25.58
CA GLU A 166 7.26 -10.66 26.57
C GLU A 166 6.63 -10.86 27.95
N ASN A 167 5.38 -11.34 28.05
CA ASN A 167 4.69 -11.47 29.33
C ASN A 167 4.70 -12.89 29.90
N ILE A 168 4.72 -13.91 29.06
CA ILE A 168 4.57 -15.31 29.46
C ILE A 168 5.78 -16.13 29.02
N GLY A 169 6.38 -15.78 27.90
CA GLY A 169 7.40 -16.55 27.19
C GLY A 169 6.79 -17.59 26.26
N ILE A 170 7.47 -17.84 25.15
CA ILE A 170 7.10 -18.88 24.18
C ILE A 170 8.26 -19.84 24.02
N ARG A 171 8.02 -21.12 24.26
CA ARG A 171 9.00 -22.18 24.07
C ARG A 171 8.99 -22.74 22.66
N HIS A 172 7.81 -22.98 22.12
CA HIS A 172 7.54 -23.38 20.72
C HIS A 172 6.06 -23.17 20.43
N GLY A 173 5.69 -23.17 19.15
CA GLY A 173 4.31 -22.99 18.73
C GLY A 173 4.07 -23.50 17.31
N GLN A 174 2.81 -23.61 16.95
CA GLN A 174 2.35 -23.89 15.61
C GLN A 174 1.44 -22.77 15.13
N ILE A 175 1.57 -22.36 13.87
CA ILE A 175 0.76 -21.32 13.26
C ILE A 175 -0.16 -21.97 12.22
N THR A 176 -1.44 -21.70 12.34
CA THR A 176 -2.45 -22.01 11.32
C THR A 176 -3.13 -20.72 10.91
N THR A 177 -3.09 -20.41 9.62
CA THR A 177 -3.72 -19.21 9.07
C THR A 177 -5.00 -19.55 8.35
N ILE A 178 -6.11 -18.96 8.80
CA ILE A 178 -7.37 -18.91 8.07
C ILE A 178 -7.44 -17.54 7.42
N HIS A 179 -7.38 -17.49 6.10
CA HIS A 179 -7.20 -16.24 5.35
C HIS A 179 -8.35 -16.02 4.38
N ASP A 180 -8.87 -14.80 4.32
CA ASP A 180 -9.83 -14.42 3.28
C ASP A 180 -9.16 -14.45 1.89
N PRO A 181 -9.93 -14.66 0.81
CA PRO A 181 -9.40 -14.60 -0.54
C PRO A 181 -8.84 -13.23 -0.88
N THR A 182 -7.64 -13.21 -1.47
CA THR A 182 -7.00 -12.00 -1.97
C THR A 182 -6.77 -12.10 -3.47
N ASN A 183 -6.21 -11.07 -4.10
CA ASN A 183 -5.92 -11.06 -5.54
C ASN A 183 -4.96 -12.17 -6.01
N THR A 184 -4.29 -12.86 -5.08
CA THR A 184 -3.43 -14.01 -5.37
C THR A 184 -4.21 -15.34 -5.42
N ASN A 185 -5.47 -15.34 -5.04
CA ASN A 185 -6.36 -16.48 -5.11
C ASN A 185 -7.28 -16.33 -6.31
N LEU A 186 -7.38 -17.38 -7.11
CA LEU A 186 -8.31 -17.43 -8.23
C LEU A 186 -9.67 -17.90 -7.70
N VAL A 187 -10.72 -17.14 -8.01
CA VAL A 187 -12.10 -17.52 -7.67
C VAL A 187 -12.67 -18.51 -8.69
N VAL A 188 -12.13 -18.47 -9.92
CA VAL A 188 -12.44 -19.38 -11.02
C VAL A 188 -11.14 -20.00 -11.49
N ASP A 189 -11.15 -21.28 -11.84
CA ASP A 189 -9.97 -22.02 -12.32
C ASP A 189 -9.32 -21.29 -13.50
N ALA A 190 -8.03 -21.00 -13.38
CA ALA A 190 -7.25 -20.32 -14.40
C ALA A 190 -5.76 -20.69 -14.30
N PRO A 191 -4.98 -20.53 -15.36
CA PRO A 191 -3.55 -20.79 -15.33
C PRO A 191 -2.83 -19.98 -14.25
N HIS A 192 -2.06 -20.66 -13.40
CA HIS A 192 -1.24 -20.05 -12.36
C HIS A 192 0.09 -20.80 -12.24
N LYS A 193 1.19 -20.09 -11.98
CA LYS A 193 2.52 -20.69 -11.81
C LYS A 193 2.63 -21.67 -10.64
N ASP A 194 1.84 -21.45 -9.58
CA ASP A 194 1.65 -22.40 -8.49
C ASP A 194 0.33 -23.15 -8.74
N LEU A 195 0.41 -24.43 -9.07
CA LEU A 195 -0.74 -25.25 -9.45
C LEU A 195 -1.77 -25.38 -8.33
N ARG A 196 -1.38 -25.24 -7.06
CA ARG A 196 -2.31 -25.23 -5.93
C ARG A 196 -3.23 -24.01 -5.93
N ARG A 197 -2.80 -22.94 -6.59
CA ARG A 197 -3.56 -21.69 -6.74
C ARG A 197 -4.25 -21.55 -8.09
N ALA A 198 -4.10 -22.53 -8.97
CA ALA A 198 -4.77 -22.55 -10.28
C ALA A 198 -6.25 -22.95 -10.17
N ARG A 199 -6.66 -23.39 -9.02
CA ARG A 199 -8.03 -23.83 -8.71
C ARG A 199 -8.61 -23.05 -7.55
N SER A 200 -9.93 -22.84 -7.64
CA SER A 200 -10.74 -22.22 -6.58
C SER A 200 -10.84 -23.11 -5.33
#